data_70ced8bc3c0a7171b87839fbec4daeaf
#
_entry.id   70ced8bc3c0a7171b87839fbec4daeaf
#
_cell.length_a   1.000
_cell.length_b   1.000
_cell.length_c   1.000
_cell.angle_alpha   90.00
_cell.angle_beta   90.00
_cell.angle_gamma   90.00
#
_symmetry.space_group_name_H-M   'P 1'
#
loop_
_entity.id
_entity.type
_entity.pdbx_description
1 polymer ?
#
loop_
_entity_poly.entity_id
_entity_poly.type
_entity_poly.pdbx_seq_one_letter_code
_entity_poly.pdbx_strand_id
1 'polypeptide(L)'
;MTPQELKSSILQLAIQGKLVEQRPEEGTGEELYQQIQAEKKRLIQEGKIKKEKPLPEIAEDEVPFEIPESWKWVRLGDISSYSQRKGKVIASAISPEMWTLDLEDIEKETGRIIRKCTTSDRTISGDKVIFFKGQVLYSKLRPYLKKVLVAPDNGICSSEMVPFSAYGGVDSQYIVYVLTCPHVDYIINSVTYGVKMPRVGTETMTNLLIPLPPLAEQKRIVARLEEILPLCERMK
;
A
#
# COMPACT_ATOMS: atom_id res chain seq x y z
N MET A 1 -5.94 -21.33 18.04
CA MET A 1 -5.72 -20.30 16.99
C MET A 1 -6.77 -19.22 17.16
N THR A 2 -6.35 -18.01 17.45
CA THR A 2 -7.25 -16.85 17.56
C THR A 2 -7.67 -16.36 16.19
N PRO A 3 -8.79 -15.61 16.05
CA PRO A 3 -9.19 -14.99 14.79
C PRO A 3 -8.06 -14.15 14.15
N GLN A 4 -7.28 -13.45 14.98
CA GLN A 4 -6.15 -12.63 14.50
C GLN A 4 -4.99 -13.49 13.97
N GLU A 5 -4.66 -14.58 14.63
CA GLU A 5 -3.64 -15.52 14.15
C GLU A 5 -4.05 -16.16 12.83
N LEU A 6 -5.34 -16.53 12.69
CA LEU A 6 -5.88 -17.07 11.46
C LEU A 6 -5.80 -16.05 10.32
N LYS A 7 -6.23 -14.81 10.55
CA LYS A 7 -6.11 -13.71 9.59
C LYS A 7 -4.66 -13.50 9.14
N SER A 8 -3.74 -13.48 10.10
CA SER A 8 -2.30 -13.34 9.83
C SER A 8 -1.77 -14.48 8.96
N SER A 9 -2.15 -15.73 9.27
CA SER A 9 -1.74 -16.91 8.50
C SER A 9 -2.29 -16.87 7.07
N ILE A 10 -3.54 -16.46 6.88
CA ILE A 10 -4.16 -16.33 5.55
C ILE A 10 -3.45 -15.26 4.71
N LEU A 11 -3.16 -14.10 5.30
CA LEU A 11 -2.41 -13.04 4.62
C LEU A 11 -1.00 -13.51 4.23
N GLN A 12 -0.34 -14.27 5.11
CA GLN A 12 0.98 -14.83 4.81
C GLN A 12 0.93 -15.84 3.65
N LEU A 13 -0.08 -16.72 3.60
CA LEU A 13 -0.29 -17.63 2.48
C LEU A 13 -0.55 -16.88 1.16
N ALA A 14 -1.30 -15.78 1.23
CA ALA A 14 -1.60 -14.95 0.06
C ALA A 14 -0.32 -14.38 -0.58
N ILE A 15 0.59 -13.82 0.22
CA ILE A 15 1.83 -13.22 -0.30
C ILE A 15 2.89 -14.25 -0.68
N GLN A 16 2.70 -15.52 -0.31
CA GLN A 16 3.54 -16.65 -0.71
C GLN A 16 3.03 -17.37 -1.97
N GLY A 17 1.92 -16.91 -2.58
CA GLY A 17 1.32 -17.56 -3.73
C GLY A 17 0.63 -18.89 -3.43
N LYS A 18 0.24 -19.12 -2.16
CA LYS A 18 -0.36 -20.39 -1.67
C LYS A 18 -1.87 -20.28 -1.43
N LEU A 19 -2.48 -19.13 -1.69
CA LEU A 19 -3.90 -18.89 -1.40
C LEU A 19 -4.80 -19.25 -2.58
N VAL A 20 -4.32 -19.10 -3.81
CA VAL A 20 -5.04 -19.39 -5.05
C VAL A 20 -4.17 -20.27 -5.96
N GLU A 21 -4.82 -20.96 -6.89
CA GLU A 21 -4.15 -21.80 -7.88
C GLU A 21 -3.27 -20.97 -8.82
N GLN A 22 -2.09 -21.47 -9.18
CA GLN A 22 -1.24 -20.86 -10.19
C GLN A 22 -1.77 -21.17 -11.59
N ARG A 23 -1.81 -20.18 -12.47
CA ARG A 23 -2.35 -20.29 -13.84
C ARG A 23 -1.35 -19.75 -14.86
N PRO A 24 -0.64 -20.62 -15.57
CA PRO A 24 0.39 -20.18 -16.53
C PRO A 24 -0.12 -19.23 -17.62
N GLU A 25 -1.40 -19.35 -18.00
CA GLU A 25 -2.04 -18.50 -19.00
C GLU A 25 -2.24 -17.06 -18.58
N GLU A 26 -2.08 -16.74 -17.30
CA GLU A 26 -2.23 -15.38 -16.78
C GLU A 26 -0.96 -14.52 -16.93
N GLY A 27 0.11 -15.08 -17.50
CA GLY A 27 1.39 -14.42 -17.69
C GLY A 27 2.29 -14.46 -16.45
N THR A 28 3.25 -13.54 -16.37
CA THR A 28 4.25 -13.52 -15.30
C THR A 28 4.40 -12.15 -14.65
N GLY A 29 4.89 -12.14 -13.40
CA GLY A 29 5.31 -10.93 -12.70
C GLY A 29 6.47 -10.21 -13.39
N GLU A 30 7.34 -10.96 -14.11
CA GLU A 30 8.42 -10.38 -14.91
C GLU A 30 7.84 -9.54 -16.07
N GLU A 31 6.90 -10.08 -16.83
CA GLU A 31 6.24 -9.36 -17.93
C GLU A 31 5.53 -8.09 -17.41
N LEU A 32 4.81 -8.20 -16.29
CA LEU A 32 4.18 -7.06 -15.64
C LEU A 32 5.21 -6.02 -15.20
N TYR A 33 6.33 -6.45 -14.62
CA TYR A 33 7.40 -5.54 -14.20
C TYR A 33 7.97 -4.77 -15.38
N GLN A 34 8.22 -5.42 -16.52
CA GLN A 34 8.71 -4.76 -17.74
C GLN A 34 7.70 -3.73 -18.28
N GLN A 35 6.40 -4.04 -18.24
CA GLN A 35 5.35 -3.08 -18.59
C GLN A 35 5.36 -1.85 -17.67
N ILE A 36 5.51 -2.07 -16.35
CA ILE A 36 5.63 -0.99 -15.36
C ILE A 36 6.84 -0.10 -15.64
N GLN A 37 8.01 -0.68 -15.94
CA GLN A 37 9.21 0.09 -16.24
C GLN A 37 9.04 0.91 -17.53
N ALA A 38 8.39 0.35 -18.56
CA ALA A 38 8.07 1.08 -19.79
C ALA A 38 7.10 2.25 -19.52
N GLU A 39 6.06 2.04 -18.71
CA GLU A 39 5.14 3.10 -18.29
C GLU A 39 5.87 4.20 -17.50
N LYS A 40 6.69 3.86 -16.51
CA LYS A 40 7.47 4.83 -15.73
C LYS A 40 8.36 5.67 -16.66
N LYS A 41 9.06 5.02 -17.60
CA LYS A 41 9.91 5.72 -18.57
C LYS A 41 9.10 6.74 -19.40
N ARG A 42 7.92 6.35 -19.88
CA ARG A 42 7.01 7.24 -20.59
C ARG A 42 6.56 8.42 -19.72
N LEU A 43 6.12 8.16 -18.49
CA LEU A 43 5.67 9.20 -17.56
C LEU A 43 6.78 10.20 -17.20
N ILE A 44 8.04 9.74 -17.11
CA ILE A 44 9.21 10.60 -16.91
C ILE A 44 9.42 11.48 -18.15
N GLN A 45 9.36 10.92 -19.38
CA GLN A 45 9.50 11.67 -20.62
C GLN A 45 8.40 12.72 -20.80
N GLU A 46 7.18 12.41 -20.37
CA GLU A 46 6.03 13.32 -20.37
C GLU A 46 6.10 14.37 -19.23
N GLY A 47 7.09 14.31 -18.34
CA GLY A 47 7.22 15.20 -17.19
C GLY A 47 6.17 15.00 -16.09
N LYS A 48 5.39 13.92 -16.14
CA LYS A 48 4.34 13.61 -15.16
C LYS A 48 4.89 13.11 -13.84
N ILE A 49 6.03 12.42 -13.85
CA ILE A 49 6.75 11.97 -12.66
C ILE A 49 8.22 12.38 -12.77
N LYS A 50 8.87 12.54 -11.63
CA LYS A 50 10.31 12.84 -11.58
C LYS A 50 11.11 11.56 -11.73
N LYS A 51 12.22 11.65 -12.46
CA LYS A 51 13.23 10.59 -12.47
C LYS A 51 13.83 10.45 -11.08
N GLU A 52 13.82 9.24 -10.56
CA GLU A 52 14.40 8.87 -9.27
C GLU A 52 15.73 8.15 -9.48
N LYS A 53 16.53 8.06 -8.43
CA LYS A 53 17.71 7.20 -8.44
C LYS A 53 17.26 5.74 -8.52
N PRO A 54 17.95 4.89 -9.29
CA PRO A 54 17.69 3.47 -9.27
C PRO A 54 17.77 2.92 -7.85
N LEU A 55 16.86 2.04 -7.50
CA LEU A 55 16.92 1.29 -6.25
C LEU A 55 18.00 0.19 -6.36
N PRO A 56 18.58 -0.27 -5.25
CA PRO A 56 19.52 -1.38 -5.26
C PRO A 56 18.92 -2.64 -5.89
N GLU A 57 19.72 -3.42 -6.57
CA GLU A 57 19.33 -4.76 -6.99
C GLU A 57 18.94 -5.61 -5.76
N ILE A 58 18.03 -6.54 -5.95
CA ILE A 58 17.60 -7.45 -4.88
C ILE A 58 18.64 -8.57 -4.77
N ALA A 59 19.33 -8.63 -3.64
CA ALA A 59 20.27 -9.70 -3.37
C ALA A 59 19.54 -10.98 -2.91
N GLU A 60 20.14 -12.14 -3.12
CA GLU A 60 19.51 -13.43 -2.78
C GLU A 60 19.22 -13.56 -1.28
N ASP A 61 20.07 -13.00 -0.43
CA ASP A 61 19.93 -13.01 1.03
C ASP A 61 18.87 -12.02 1.54
N GLU A 62 18.41 -11.07 0.69
CA GLU A 62 17.27 -10.20 1.03
C GLU A 62 15.91 -10.90 0.84
N VAL A 63 15.85 -11.98 0.03
CA VAL A 63 14.61 -12.68 -0.31
C VAL A 63 14.09 -13.44 0.91
N PRO A 64 12.90 -13.07 1.45
CA PRO A 64 12.49 -13.60 2.75
C PRO A 64 11.90 -15.01 2.69
N PHE A 65 11.38 -15.44 1.54
CA PHE A 65 10.77 -16.75 1.31
C PHE A 65 10.61 -17.01 -0.19
N GLU A 66 10.38 -18.27 -0.53
CA GLU A 66 10.10 -18.68 -1.90
C GLU A 66 8.71 -18.21 -2.36
N ILE A 67 8.61 -17.79 -3.62
CA ILE A 67 7.38 -17.43 -4.31
C ILE A 67 7.24 -18.28 -5.58
N PRO A 68 6.05 -18.42 -6.20
CA PRO A 68 5.87 -19.12 -7.47
C PRO A 68 6.81 -18.60 -8.57
N GLU A 69 7.25 -19.47 -9.46
CA GLU A 69 8.13 -19.10 -10.59
C GLU A 69 7.51 -18.03 -11.51
N SER A 70 6.17 -18.00 -11.59
CA SER A 70 5.42 -16.97 -12.32
C SER A 70 5.45 -15.59 -11.67
N TRP A 71 5.89 -15.48 -10.40
CA TRP A 71 5.96 -14.22 -9.67
C TRP A 71 7.36 -13.60 -9.75
N LYS A 72 7.46 -12.33 -9.39
CA LYS A 72 8.73 -11.62 -9.29
C LYS A 72 8.83 -10.85 -7.98
N TRP A 73 9.98 -10.90 -7.31
CA TRP A 73 10.30 -9.94 -6.26
C TRP A 73 10.65 -8.58 -6.86
N VAL A 74 10.03 -7.52 -6.34
CA VAL A 74 10.27 -6.13 -6.76
C VAL A 74 10.32 -5.21 -5.54
N ARG A 75 10.89 -4.03 -5.69
CA ARG A 75 10.81 -3.02 -4.64
C ARG A 75 9.55 -2.17 -4.81
N LEU A 76 8.91 -1.76 -3.69
CA LEU A 76 7.70 -0.92 -3.73
C LEU A 76 7.92 0.36 -4.55
N GLY A 77 9.10 0.99 -4.45
CA GLY A 77 9.43 2.19 -5.22
C GLY A 77 9.56 1.96 -6.71
N ASP A 78 9.84 0.72 -7.16
CA ASP A 78 9.90 0.40 -8.59
C ASP A 78 8.52 0.30 -9.23
N ILE A 79 7.51 -0.07 -8.44
CA ILE A 79 6.14 -0.31 -8.94
C ILE A 79 5.14 0.74 -8.50
N SER A 80 5.55 1.78 -7.74
CA SER A 80 4.61 2.77 -7.19
C SER A 80 5.17 4.19 -7.17
N SER A 81 4.27 5.14 -7.00
CA SER A 81 4.59 6.56 -6.83
C SER A 81 4.85 6.95 -5.37
N TYR A 82 5.24 6.00 -4.50
CA TYR A 82 5.40 6.25 -3.07
C TYR A 82 6.35 7.43 -2.76
N SER A 83 7.50 7.49 -3.39
CA SER A 83 8.52 8.52 -3.23
C SER A 83 8.24 9.82 -4.00
N GLN A 84 7.31 9.80 -4.97
CA GLN A 84 6.99 10.99 -5.76
C GLN A 84 6.38 12.09 -4.89
N ARG A 85 6.66 13.36 -5.26
CA ARG A 85 6.15 14.52 -4.53
C ARG A 85 4.62 14.53 -4.50
N LYS A 86 4.07 14.69 -3.29
CA LYS A 86 2.62 14.79 -3.09
C LYS A 86 2.14 16.23 -3.26
N GLY A 87 0.91 16.37 -3.79
CA GLY A 87 0.26 17.67 -3.86
C GLY A 87 -0.04 18.20 -2.44
N LYS A 88 0.52 19.35 -2.09
CA LYS A 88 0.16 20.04 -0.84
C LYS A 88 -1.02 20.97 -1.10
N VAL A 89 -1.90 21.08 -0.11
CA VAL A 89 -3.04 21.98 -0.14
C VAL A 89 -2.73 23.18 0.75
N ILE A 90 -2.97 24.38 0.20
CA ILE A 90 -2.98 25.61 0.97
C ILE A 90 -4.38 25.74 1.59
N ALA A 91 -4.46 26.00 2.90
CA ALA A 91 -5.72 26.05 3.65
C ALA A 91 -6.78 26.97 3.01
N SER A 92 -6.36 28.08 2.39
CA SER A 92 -7.27 29.02 1.69
C SER A 92 -7.88 28.49 0.38
N ALA A 93 -7.36 27.39 -0.17
CA ALA A 93 -7.85 26.78 -1.40
C ALA A 93 -8.74 25.54 -1.14
N ILE A 94 -9.09 25.27 0.11
CA ILE A 94 -9.86 24.09 0.51
C ILE A 94 -11.35 24.43 0.47
N SER A 95 -12.12 23.68 -0.33
CA SER A 95 -13.58 23.77 -0.32
C SER A 95 -14.16 23.25 1.00
N PRO A 96 -15.21 23.89 1.56
CA PRO A 96 -15.90 23.42 2.77
C PRO A 96 -16.45 21.98 2.67
N GLU A 97 -16.79 21.55 1.47
CA GLU A 97 -17.35 20.22 1.17
C GLU A 97 -16.27 19.15 0.96
N MET A 98 -14.98 19.53 0.98
CA MET A 98 -13.91 18.58 0.69
C MET A 98 -13.78 17.57 1.82
N TRP A 99 -13.76 16.29 1.45
CA TRP A 99 -13.51 15.23 2.42
C TRP A 99 -12.10 15.34 3.01
N THR A 100 -12.03 15.36 4.34
CA THR A 100 -10.77 15.34 5.08
C THR A 100 -10.66 14.06 5.89
N LEU A 101 -9.54 13.35 5.73
CA LEU A 101 -9.24 12.09 6.40
C LEU A 101 -8.04 12.28 7.33
N ASP A 102 -8.29 12.20 8.63
CA ASP A 102 -7.22 12.18 9.62
C ASP A 102 -7.04 10.77 10.20
N LEU A 103 -5.91 10.53 10.86
CA LEU A 103 -5.58 9.20 11.35
C LEU A 103 -6.61 8.64 12.35
N GLU A 104 -7.27 9.52 13.09
CA GLU A 104 -8.34 9.12 14.03
C GLU A 104 -9.61 8.60 13.35
N ASP A 105 -9.81 8.92 12.07
CA ASP A 105 -10.97 8.47 11.28
C ASP A 105 -10.79 7.06 10.71
N ILE A 106 -9.61 6.47 10.89
CA ILE A 106 -9.26 5.15 10.37
C ILE A 106 -9.10 4.19 11.56
N GLU A 107 -9.81 3.08 11.49
CA GLU A 107 -9.69 1.99 12.45
C GLU A 107 -8.32 1.30 12.32
N LYS A 108 -7.70 1.02 13.46
CA LYS A 108 -6.43 0.26 13.49
C LYS A 108 -6.64 -1.16 12.95
N GLU A 109 -5.61 -1.74 12.34
CA GLU A 109 -5.52 -3.11 11.83
C GLU A 109 -6.43 -3.43 10.62
N THR A 110 -7.58 -2.79 10.51
CA THR A 110 -8.55 -3.03 9.43
C THR A 110 -8.45 -2.00 8.31
N GLY A 111 -7.95 -0.79 8.61
CA GLY A 111 -7.96 0.34 7.65
C GLY A 111 -9.37 0.88 7.36
N ARG A 112 -10.41 0.39 8.05
CA ARG A 112 -11.79 0.82 7.83
C ARG A 112 -11.98 2.29 8.24
N ILE A 113 -12.68 3.05 7.41
CA ILE A 113 -13.07 4.42 7.72
C ILE A 113 -14.24 4.37 8.71
N ILE A 114 -14.02 4.87 9.93
CA ILE A 114 -15.02 4.90 11.00
C ILE A 114 -15.78 6.23 11.06
N ARG A 115 -15.22 7.28 10.46
CA ARG A 115 -15.85 8.59 10.38
C ARG A 115 -15.48 9.29 9.07
N LYS A 116 -16.46 9.80 8.33
CA LYS A 116 -16.25 10.62 7.14
C LYS A 116 -16.60 12.08 7.50
N CYS A 117 -15.60 12.96 7.49
CA CYS A 117 -15.76 14.40 7.78
C CYS A 117 -15.39 15.22 6.56
N THR A 118 -16.06 16.37 6.45
CA THR A 118 -15.66 17.41 5.51
C THR A 118 -14.79 18.46 6.23
N THR A 119 -14.25 19.39 5.48
CA THR A 119 -13.46 20.50 6.03
C THR A 119 -14.32 21.50 6.81
N SER A 120 -15.65 21.49 6.64
CA SER A 120 -16.59 22.24 7.48
C SER A 120 -16.85 21.57 8.84
N ASP A 121 -16.64 20.26 8.96
CA ASP A 121 -16.90 19.52 10.20
C ASP A 121 -15.78 19.63 11.23
N ARG A 122 -14.58 20.08 10.79
CA ARG A 122 -13.42 20.22 11.69
C ARG A 122 -12.47 21.32 11.26
N THR A 123 -11.77 21.90 12.23
CA THR A 123 -10.71 22.87 11.97
C THR A 123 -9.54 22.18 11.29
N ILE A 124 -9.16 22.67 10.11
CA ILE A 124 -7.99 22.18 9.38
C ILE A 124 -6.74 22.77 10.02
N SER A 125 -5.90 21.90 10.56
CA SER A 125 -4.61 22.27 11.14
C SER A 125 -3.45 21.57 10.42
N GLY A 126 -2.33 22.26 10.29
CA GLY A 126 -1.11 21.73 9.67
C GLY A 126 -1.22 21.53 8.16
N ASP A 127 -0.15 20.97 7.60
CA ASP A 127 -0.06 20.65 6.17
C ASP A 127 -0.99 19.47 5.82
N LYS A 128 -1.77 19.63 4.77
CA LYS A 128 -2.61 18.58 4.18
C LYS A 128 -2.06 18.16 2.82
N VAL A 129 -2.32 16.91 2.46
CA VAL A 129 -1.92 16.29 1.20
C VAL A 129 -3.17 15.86 0.45
N ILE A 130 -3.22 16.15 -0.85
CA ILE A 130 -4.31 15.70 -1.73
C ILE A 130 -4.15 14.22 -2.01
N PHE A 131 -5.25 13.50 -1.99
CA PHE A 131 -5.33 12.14 -2.50
C PHE A 131 -6.51 11.96 -3.46
N PHE A 132 -6.42 10.93 -4.28
CA PHE A 132 -7.41 10.61 -5.29
C PHE A 132 -7.97 9.21 -5.06
N LYS A 133 -9.21 9.00 -5.49
CA LYS A 133 -9.87 7.69 -5.49
C LYS A 133 -8.97 6.63 -6.13
N GLY A 134 -8.88 5.47 -5.49
CA GLY A 134 -8.07 4.33 -5.94
C GLY A 134 -6.61 4.36 -5.48
N GLN A 135 -6.13 5.46 -4.91
CA GLN A 135 -4.79 5.50 -4.32
C GLN A 135 -4.73 4.70 -3.01
N VAL A 136 -3.58 4.09 -2.76
CA VAL A 136 -3.26 3.56 -1.45
C VAL A 136 -2.90 4.72 -0.53
N LEU A 137 -3.53 4.76 0.64
CA LEU A 137 -3.25 5.72 1.72
C LEU A 137 -2.53 4.96 2.84
N TYR A 138 -1.26 5.24 3.05
CA TYR A 138 -0.44 4.58 4.06
C TYR A 138 -0.05 5.55 5.19
N SER A 139 -0.34 5.19 6.46
CA SER A 139 0.13 5.96 7.61
C SER A 139 1.59 5.64 7.92
N LYS A 140 2.49 6.61 7.70
CA LYS A 140 3.89 6.49 8.12
C LYS A 140 4.07 6.65 9.63
N LEU A 141 3.10 7.29 10.32
CA LEU A 141 3.09 7.48 11.76
C LEU A 141 2.47 6.27 12.46
N ARG A 142 3.17 5.73 13.46
CA ARG A 142 2.76 4.55 14.23
C ARG A 142 2.35 3.39 13.32
N PRO A 143 3.25 2.92 12.43
CA PRO A 143 2.92 1.92 11.41
C PRO A 143 2.36 0.62 11.99
N TYR A 144 2.69 0.29 13.23
CA TYR A 144 2.12 -0.86 13.96
C TYR A 144 0.60 -0.80 14.11
N LEU A 145 -0.03 0.37 13.94
CA LEU A 145 -1.49 0.48 13.92
C LEU A 145 -2.12 0.03 12.59
N LYS A 146 -1.31 -0.26 11.56
CA LYS A 146 -1.74 -0.76 10.24
C LYS A 146 -2.87 0.07 9.62
N LYS A 147 -2.79 1.40 9.75
CA LYS A 147 -3.77 2.30 9.12
C LYS A 147 -3.39 2.50 7.66
N VAL A 148 -3.83 1.57 6.84
CA VAL A 148 -3.63 1.55 5.39
C VAL A 148 -4.93 1.12 4.70
N LEU A 149 -5.29 1.81 3.60
CA LEU A 149 -6.54 1.55 2.87
C LEU A 149 -6.41 2.02 1.41
N VAL A 150 -7.32 1.58 0.58
CA VAL A 150 -7.56 2.18 -0.74
C VAL A 150 -8.55 3.31 -0.60
N ALA A 151 -8.23 4.50 -1.11
CA ALA A 151 -9.09 5.67 -1.06
C ALA A 151 -10.40 5.43 -1.84
N PRO A 152 -11.58 5.41 -1.18
CA PRO A 152 -12.86 5.20 -1.86
C PRO A 152 -13.31 6.42 -2.66
N ASP A 153 -12.73 7.61 -2.38
CA ASP A 153 -13.11 8.89 -2.96
C ASP A 153 -11.91 9.85 -2.99
N ASN A 154 -12.04 11.03 -3.62
CA ASN A 154 -11.03 12.08 -3.57
C ASN A 154 -11.12 12.86 -2.24
N GLY A 155 -9.99 13.40 -1.78
CA GLY A 155 -9.97 14.19 -0.56
C GLY A 155 -8.60 14.71 -0.19
N ILE A 156 -8.49 15.15 1.07
CA ILE A 156 -7.23 15.57 1.68
C ILE A 156 -6.97 14.77 2.96
N CYS A 157 -5.72 14.54 3.29
CA CYS A 157 -5.34 13.84 4.51
C CYS A 157 -4.20 14.56 5.23
N SER A 158 -3.94 14.15 6.46
CA SER A 158 -2.76 14.57 7.21
C SER A 158 -1.47 14.28 6.43
N SER A 159 -0.45 15.12 6.58
CA SER A 159 0.90 14.88 6.02
C SER A 159 1.60 13.64 6.60
N GLU A 160 1.05 13.03 7.65
CA GLU A 160 1.49 11.74 8.17
C GLU A 160 0.96 10.54 7.36
N MET A 161 0.01 10.76 6.45
CA MET A 161 -0.40 9.78 5.45
C MET A 161 0.30 10.04 4.12
N VAL A 162 0.67 8.96 3.46
CA VAL A 162 1.32 8.97 2.15
C VAL A 162 0.36 8.37 1.12
N PRO A 163 -0.33 9.21 0.32
CA PRO A 163 -1.09 8.75 -0.82
C PRO A 163 -0.14 8.32 -1.94
N PHE A 164 -0.38 7.17 -2.57
CA PHE A 164 0.38 6.76 -3.74
C PHE A 164 -0.43 5.85 -4.66
N SER A 165 -0.06 5.82 -5.92
CA SER A 165 -0.61 4.92 -6.93
C SER A 165 0.42 3.86 -7.28
N ALA A 166 -0.03 2.65 -7.58
CA ALA A 166 0.78 1.66 -8.25
C ALA A 166 0.75 1.89 -9.78
N TYR A 167 1.82 1.51 -10.46
CA TYR A 167 1.93 1.57 -11.92
C TYR A 167 1.49 0.25 -12.56
N GLY A 168 1.30 0.24 -13.88
CA GLY A 168 1.01 -0.96 -14.66
C GLY A 168 -0.32 -1.63 -14.32
N GLY A 169 -1.24 -0.94 -13.66
CA GLY A 169 -2.53 -1.50 -13.25
C GLY A 169 -2.44 -2.48 -12.07
N VAL A 170 -1.31 -2.51 -11.34
CA VAL A 170 -1.18 -3.29 -10.09
C VAL A 170 -2.33 -2.95 -9.15
N ASP A 171 -2.96 -3.97 -8.61
CA ASP A 171 -4.15 -3.83 -7.77
C ASP A 171 -3.81 -3.15 -6.44
N SER A 172 -4.46 -2.00 -6.17
CA SER A 172 -4.23 -1.21 -4.95
C SER A 172 -4.61 -1.99 -3.69
N GLN A 173 -5.65 -2.83 -3.75
CA GLN A 173 -6.08 -3.63 -2.61
C GLN A 173 -5.10 -4.77 -2.34
N TYR A 174 -4.50 -5.35 -3.40
CA TYR A 174 -3.40 -6.30 -3.26
C TYR A 174 -2.22 -5.67 -2.49
N ILE A 175 -1.82 -4.44 -2.87
CA ILE A 175 -0.76 -3.71 -2.15
C ILE A 175 -1.13 -3.48 -0.68
N VAL A 176 -2.38 -3.12 -0.36
CA VAL A 176 -2.85 -2.98 1.02
C VAL A 176 -2.68 -4.28 1.80
N TYR A 177 -3.04 -5.43 1.22
CA TYR A 177 -2.87 -6.74 1.87
C TYR A 177 -1.39 -7.09 2.07
N VAL A 178 -0.53 -6.81 1.12
CA VAL A 178 0.93 -6.99 1.28
C VAL A 178 1.46 -6.11 2.42
N LEU A 179 1.09 -4.83 2.46
CA LEU A 179 1.56 -3.89 3.49
C LEU A 179 1.03 -4.21 4.90
N THR A 180 -0.04 -4.99 5.01
CA THR A 180 -0.63 -5.42 6.31
C THR A 180 -0.24 -6.83 6.74
N CYS A 181 0.41 -7.61 5.86
CA CYS A 181 0.81 -8.97 6.19
C CYS A 181 1.86 -9.00 7.32
N PRO A 182 1.94 -10.11 8.09
CA PRO A 182 2.82 -10.20 9.25
C PRO A 182 4.29 -9.95 8.93
N HIS A 183 4.77 -10.47 7.79
CA HIS A 183 6.17 -10.31 7.37
C HIS A 183 6.54 -8.84 7.16
N VAL A 184 5.73 -8.12 6.38
CA VAL A 184 5.96 -6.69 6.09
C VAL A 184 5.81 -5.85 7.35
N ASP A 185 4.81 -6.14 8.17
CA ASP A 185 4.60 -5.48 9.46
C ASP A 185 5.82 -5.63 10.37
N TYR A 186 6.39 -6.83 10.46
CA TYR A 186 7.62 -7.08 11.22
C TYR A 186 8.80 -6.24 10.72
N ILE A 187 9.05 -6.22 9.39
CA ILE A 187 10.14 -5.42 8.79
C ILE A 187 9.95 -3.95 9.11
N ILE A 188 8.77 -3.39 8.85
CA ILE A 188 8.49 -1.97 9.05
C ILE A 188 8.69 -1.58 10.51
N ASN A 189 8.18 -2.38 11.45
CA ASN A 189 8.27 -2.06 12.88
C ASN A 189 9.69 -2.22 13.44
N SER A 190 10.53 -3.10 12.87
CA SER A 190 11.92 -3.28 13.28
C SER A 190 12.82 -2.08 12.96
N VAL A 191 12.43 -1.26 11.97
CA VAL A 191 13.23 -0.12 11.46
C VAL A 191 12.60 1.24 11.69
N THR A 192 11.52 1.32 12.49
CA THR A 192 10.89 2.59 12.84
C THR A 192 11.76 3.41 13.77
N TYR A 193 11.68 4.74 13.64
CA TYR A 193 12.39 5.69 14.50
C TYR A 193 11.42 6.58 15.28
N GLY A 194 11.88 7.05 16.44
CA GLY A 194 11.10 7.90 17.34
C GLY A 194 10.40 7.12 18.46
N VAL A 195 10.59 7.53 19.71
CA VAL A 195 10.11 6.80 20.90
C VAL A 195 8.60 6.97 21.12
N LYS A 196 8.11 8.21 21.15
CA LYS A 196 6.68 8.51 21.44
C LYS A 196 5.79 8.43 20.21
N MET A 197 6.35 8.74 19.03
CA MET A 197 5.63 8.82 17.76
C MET A 197 6.48 8.17 16.66
N PRO A 198 6.63 6.83 16.68
CA PRO A 198 7.47 6.12 15.73
C PRO A 198 6.97 6.32 14.30
N ARG A 199 7.91 6.49 13.39
CA ARG A 199 7.66 6.68 11.96
C ARG A 199 8.52 5.73 11.14
N VAL A 200 8.00 5.36 9.97
CA VAL A 200 8.80 4.68 8.95
C VAL A 200 9.28 5.69 7.90
N GLY A 201 10.53 5.55 7.48
CA GLY A 201 11.15 6.42 6.48
C GLY A 201 10.72 6.09 5.05
N THR A 202 10.80 7.08 4.16
CA THR A 202 10.50 6.89 2.74
C THR A 202 11.44 5.88 2.11
N GLU A 203 12.73 5.92 2.43
CA GLU A 203 13.73 4.99 1.92
C GLU A 203 13.41 3.53 2.29
N THR A 204 13.04 3.28 3.55
CA THR A 204 12.59 1.95 3.99
C THR A 204 11.42 1.45 3.16
N MET A 205 10.41 2.31 2.98
CA MET A 205 9.22 1.92 2.22
C MET A 205 9.51 1.69 0.73
N THR A 206 10.33 2.52 0.10
CA THR A 206 10.68 2.33 -1.31
C THR A 206 11.53 1.08 -1.56
N ASN A 207 12.35 0.69 -0.60
CA ASN A 207 13.17 -0.52 -0.65
C ASN A 207 12.42 -1.80 -0.24
N LEU A 208 11.19 -1.67 0.31
CA LEU A 208 10.41 -2.82 0.76
C LEU A 208 10.18 -3.80 -0.39
N LEU A 209 10.48 -5.07 -0.14
CA LEU A 209 10.24 -6.14 -1.12
C LEU A 209 8.77 -6.51 -1.18
N ILE A 210 8.24 -6.51 -2.39
CA ILE A 210 6.87 -6.85 -2.73
C ILE A 210 6.88 -8.05 -3.67
N PRO A 211 6.18 -9.13 -3.36
CA PRO A 211 5.97 -10.20 -4.33
C PRO A 211 4.95 -9.73 -5.37
N LEU A 212 5.31 -9.82 -6.64
CA LEU A 212 4.51 -9.31 -7.76
C LEU A 212 3.96 -10.46 -8.60
N PRO A 213 2.68 -10.88 -8.38
CA PRO A 213 1.97 -11.82 -9.23
C PRO A 213 1.54 -11.18 -10.57
N PRO A 214 1.13 -11.97 -11.56
CA PRO A 214 0.36 -11.50 -12.70
C PRO A 214 -0.91 -10.74 -12.26
N LEU A 215 -1.37 -9.76 -13.05
CA LEU A 215 -2.53 -8.92 -12.70
C LEU A 215 -3.81 -9.74 -12.45
N ALA A 216 -4.05 -10.77 -13.23
CA ALA A 216 -5.23 -11.63 -13.07
C ALA A 216 -5.17 -12.40 -11.75
N GLU A 217 -3.99 -12.87 -11.35
CA GLU A 217 -3.81 -13.55 -10.07
C GLU A 217 -3.96 -12.59 -8.89
N GLN A 218 -3.46 -11.34 -8.98
CA GLN A 218 -3.69 -10.32 -7.94
C GLN A 218 -5.19 -10.16 -7.66
N LYS A 219 -6.01 -10.05 -8.70
CA LYS A 219 -7.47 -9.93 -8.57
C LYS A 219 -8.11 -11.15 -7.90
N ARG A 220 -7.65 -12.37 -8.24
CA ARG A 220 -8.14 -13.60 -7.59
C ARG A 220 -7.73 -13.68 -6.11
N ILE A 221 -6.50 -13.26 -5.79
CA ILE A 221 -6.03 -13.16 -4.40
C ILE A 221 -6.90 -12.17 -3.62
N VAL A 222 -7.11 -10.97 -4.16
CA VAL A 222 -7.96 -9.94 -3.55
C VAL A 222 -9.37 -10.47 -3.31
N ALA A 223 -10.03 -11.00 -4.34
CA ALA A 223 -11.38 -11.54 -4.23
C ALA A 223 -11.46 -12.66 -3.16
N ARG A 224 -10.46 -13.54 -3.11
CA ARG A 224 -10.42 -14.61 -2.11
C ARG A 224 -10.23 -14.08 -0.70
N LEU A 225 -9.37 -13.07 -0.51
CA LEU A 225 -9.18 -12.43 0.78
C LEU A 225 -10.44 -11.67 1.25
N GLU A 226 -11.13 -10.97 0.35
CA GLU A 226 -12.39 -10.27 0.64
C GLU A 226 -13.52 -11.24 1.04
N GLU A 227 -13.49 -12.48 0.53
CA GLU A 227 -14.42 -13.54 0.92
C GLU A 227 -14.11 -14.09 2.32
N ILE A 228 -12.85 -14.41 2.62
CA ILE A 228 -12.50 -15.19 3.81
C ILE A 228 -12.14 -14.36 5.03
N LEU A 229 -11.54 -13.17 4.89
CA LEU A 229 -11.16 -12.36 6.05
C LEU A 229 -12.34 -11.91 6.92
N PRO A 230 -13.52 -11.55 6.38
CA PRO A 230 -14.68 -11.26 7.19
C PRO A 230 -15.20 -12.46 7.99
N LEU A 231 -14.96 -13.68 7.53
CA LEU A 231 -15.32 -14.90 8.27
C LEU A 231 -14.46 -15.06 9.53
N CYS A 232 -13.17 -14.71 9.43
CA CYS A 232 -12.28 -14.73 10.60
C CYS A 232 -12.75 -13.75 11.71
N GLU A 233 -13.29 -12.59 11.31
CA GLU A 233 -13.76 -11.58 12.25
C GLU A 233 -15.06 -12.00 13.00
N ARG A 234 -15.82 -12.96 12.45
CA ARG A 234 -17.02 -13.52 13.06
C ARG A 234 -16.75 -14.69 14.02
N MET A 235 -15.55 -15.23 14.00
CA MET A 235 -15.14 -16.28 14.93
C MET A 235 -14.89 -15.64 16.30
N LYS A 236 -15.80 -15.89 17.25
CA LYS A 236 -15.69 -15.42 18.64
C LYS A 236 -14.99 -16.47 19.50
#